data_462bc43ea8b14ef8331cee4b6eb08a1f
#
_entry.id   462bc43ea8b14ef8331cee4b6eb08a1f
#
_cell.length_a   1.000
_cell.length_b   1.000
_cell.length_c   1.000
_cell.angle_alpha   90.00
_cell.angle_beta   90.00
_cell.angle_gamma   90.00
#
_symmetry.space_group_name_H-M   'P 1'
#
loop_
_entity.id
_entity.type
_entity.pdbx_description
1 polymer ?
#
loop_
_entity_poly.entity_id
_entity_poly.type
_entity_poly.pdbx_seq_one_letter_code
_entity_poly.pdbx_strand_id
1 'polypeptide(L)'
;MTTHLPSPDRSGPRRTRRTRRPFARRPLSSYLTGCLAVSLAVSLATVAALAVAVPAAAPATAAPLPADGPGVGTPWVVTLGDSYISGEAGRWAGASNSDSDRADALGPSAYFDNASGTGETIPRCHRASSAEAYIGGGVEGLNLACSGATTATSTGTNFKPGIDFYEGSAGKGQARMLQEAAATRNVRMVVVSIGGNDFEFASVVQSCVVNFLTSPTWWKNYCHDDSSVAANFTAANVADVRSRVVGALDNVATAMSNAGYSTSQWTLVVQTYPSPVPNGSGIRYSESGYTRQSTGGCGLWNRDADWANSTALPTINGALLGAADDVGLPNVRTLDMTHAFDGKRLCENGVGLYEEVGLPSWQSAGAVDRTEWVNQIRTVSTIGDSPYYVQESLHPSYWGQLAMRNCLRQVWNAGSPRSGSCTVGNLGAARLTPSGEPSMVLGPLE
;
A
#
# COMPACT_ATOMS: atom_id res chain seq x y z
N MET A 1 -66.43 -19.95 21.95
CA MET A 1 -66.42 -20.95 20.87
C MET A 1 -64.94 -21.27 20.57
N THR A 2 -64.53 -22.38 21.11
CA THR A 2 -63.18 -22.96 21.03
C THR A 2 -63.11 -23.83 19.77
N THR A 3 -62.11 -23.58 18.91
CA THR A 3 -61.79 -24.51 17.82
C THR A 3 -60.31 -24.88 17.90
N HIS A 4 -60.09 -26.20 18.14
CA HIS A 4 -58.85 -26.90 18.14
C HIS A 4 -58.16 -26.90 16.76
N LEU A 5 -56.85 -26.70 16.73
CA LEU A 5 -55.97 -27.03 15.60
C LEU A 5 -55.19 -28.33 15.95
N PRO A 6 -55.01 -29.24 14.98
CA PRO A 6 -54.27 -30.47 15.22
C PRO A 6 -52.76 -30.29 14.96
N SER A 7 -51.95 -30.98 15.77
CA SER A 7 -50.49 -31.13 15.63
C SER A 7 -50.12 -31.98 14.40
N PRO A 8 -49.02 -31.66 13.70
CA PRO A 8 -48.44 -32.58 12.70
C PRO A 8 -47.42 -33.53 13.32
N ASP A 9 -47.51 -34.71 12.81
CA ASP A 9 -46.80 -35.95 13.08
C ASP A 9 -45.28 -35.83 12.84
N ARG A 10 -44.50 -36.45 13.75
CA ARG A 10 -43.01 -36.56 13.64
C ARG A 10 -42.73 -37.95 13.02
N SER A 11 -42.28 -37.96 11.76
CA SER A 11 -41.58 -39.11 11.18
C SER A 11 -40.24 -38.66 10.62
N GLY A 12 -39.16 -38.87 11.36
CA GLY A 12 -37.78 -38.61 10.95
C GLY A 12 -37.22 -39.80 10.12
N PRO A 13 -36.39 -39.54 9.13
CA PRO A 13 -35.72 -40.58 8.38
C PRO A 13 -34.48 -41.12 9.11
N ARG A 14 -34.35 -42.44 9.04
CA ARG A 14 -33.29 -43.29 9.62
C ARG A 14 -31.91 -42.90 9.10
N ARG A 15 -30.94 -42.69 10.03
CA ARG A 15 -29.49 -42.61 9.77
C ARG A 15 -28.96 -43.97 9.34
N THR A 16 -28.47 -44.10 8.11
CA THR A 16 -27.61 -45.21 7.69
C THR A 16 -26.19 -45.00 8.18
N ARG A 17 -25.73 -45.91 9.04
CA ARG A 17 -24.38 -46.05 9.53
C ARG A 17 -23.45 -46.46 8.36
N ARG A 18 -22.58 -45.59 7.89
CA ARG A 18 -21.46 -45.94 7.01
C ARG A 18 -20.28 -46.42 7.88
N THR A 19 -19.96 -47.70 7.78
CA THR A 19 -18.81 -48.34 8.36
C THR A 19 -17.50 -47.83 7.77
N ARG A 20 -16.60 -47.35 8.62
CA ARG A 20 -15.21 -47.06 8.26
C ARG A 20 -14.43 -48.32 8.07
N ARG A 21 -13.79 -48.53 6.92
CA ARG A 21 -12.76 -49.56 6.69
C ARG A 21 -11.43 -49.01 7.19
N PRO A 22 -10.58 -49.85 7.87
CA PRO A 22 -9.27 -49.44 8.32
C PRO A 22 -8.25 -49.49 7.18
N PHE A 23 -7.40 -48.46 7.10
CA PHE A 23 -6.24 -48.42 6.22
C PHE A 23 -5.16 -49.37 6.74
N ALA A 24 -4.78 -50.37 5.93
CA ALA A 24 -3.68 -51.28 6.15
C ALA A 24 -2.33 -50.55 5.97
N ARG A 25 -1.50 -50.65 7.00
CA ARG A 25 -0.06 -50.26 6.96
C ARG A 25 0.71 -51.30 6.12
N ARG A 26 1.48 -50.86 5.13
CA ARG A 26 2.49 -51.65 4.44
C ARG A 26 3.85 -51.47 5.14
N PRO A 27 4.64 -52.56 5.31
CA PRO A 27 5.94 -52.50 5.94
C PRO A 27 7.04 -52.04 4.99
N LEU A 28 8.05 -51.38 5.55
CA LEU A 28 9.33 -51.08 4.91
C LEU A 28 10.07 -52.40 4.63
N SER A 29 10.50 -52.59 3.40
CA SER A 29 11.43 -53.63 3.01
C SER A 29 12.79 -52.99 2.71
N SER A 30 13.76 -53.47 3.52
CA SER A 30 15.18 -53.24 3.41
C SER A 30 15.75 -53.94 2.16
N TYR A 31 16.58 -53.25 1.38
CA TYR A 31 17.56 -53.89 0.52
C TYR A 31 18.95 -53.35 0.82
N LEU A 32 19.73 -54.22 1.46
CA LEU A 32 21.17 -54.16 1.58
C LEU A 32 21.78 -54.94 0.40
N THR A 33 23.03 -54.57 0.07
CA THR A 33 24.09 -55.35 -0.59
C THR A 33 24.34 -55.13 -2.06
N GLY A 34 25.59 -54.71 -2.32
CA GLY A 34 26.28 -54.78 -3.60
C GLY A 34 27.61 -54.06 -3.62
N CYS A 35 28.64 -54.61 -2.92
CA CYS A 35 30.04 -54.20 -3.08
C CYS A 35 30.56 -54.50 -4.47
N LEU A 36 31.29 -53.56 -5.10
CA LEU A 36 32.31 -53.86 -6.08
C LEU A 36 33.50 -52.93 -5.89
N ALA A 37 34.59 -53.53 -5.39
CA ALA A 37 35.91 -52.92 -5.28
C ALA A 37 36.55 -52.88 -6.68
N VAL A 38 37.00 -51.69 -7.08
CA VAL A 38 37.98 -51.56 -8.17
C VAL A 38 39.20 -50.86 -7.60
N SER A 39 40.24 -51.63 -7.44
CA SER A 39 41.59 -51.19 -7.08
C SER A 39 42.26 -50.58 -8.28
N LEU A 40 42.61 -49.32 -8.26
CA LEU A 40 43.61 -48.75 -9.19
C LEU A 40 44.77 -48.23 -8.36
N ALA A 41 45.92 -48.88 -8.52
CA ALA A 41 47.18 -48.39 -8.03
C ALA A 41 47.64 -47.20 -8.86
N VAL A 42 47.89 -46.07 -8.23
CA VAL A 42 48.57 -44.93 -8.85
C VAL A 42 49.79 -44.57 -8.01
N SER A 43 50.92 -44.59 -8.70
CA SER A 43 52.28 -44.40 -8.21
C SER A 43 52.45 -43.03 -7.47
N LEU A 44 53.12 -43.07 -6.31
CA LEU A 44 53.62 -41.90 -5.59
C LEU A 44 54.72 -41.19 -6.46
N ALA A 45 54.43 -39.97 -6.88
CA ALA A 45 55.44 -39.02 -7.20
C ALA A 45 55.44 -37.94 -6.08
N THR A 46 56.45 -37.96 -5.25
CA THR A 46 56.65 -36.94 -4.20
C THR A 46 57.11 -35.64 -4.83
N VAL A 47 56.20 -34.67 -4.94
CA VAL A 47 56.53 -33.26 -5.19
C VAL A 47 56.50 -32.55 -3.84
N ALA A 48 57.67 -32.16 -3.35
CA ALA A 48 57.77 -31.28 -2.19
C ALA A 48 57.30 -29.88 -2.58
N ALA A 49 56.09 -29.55 -2.20
CA ALA A 49 55.53 -28.18 -2.32
C ALA A 49 55.96 -27.40 -1.09
N LEU A 50 56.81 -26.41 -1.24
CA LEU A 50 57.05 -25.36 -0.25
C LEU A 50 55.70 -24.63 -0.01
N ALA A 51 55.09 -24.90 1.12
CA ALA A 51 53.94 -24.11 1.57
C ALA A 51 54.41 -22.76 2.07
N VAL A 52 54.35 -21.75 1.25
CA VAL A 52 54.42 -20.37 1.70
C VAL A 52 53.11 -20.08 2.45
N ALA A 53 53.18 -20.00 3.76
CA ALA A 53 52.05 -19.59 4.61
C ALA A 53 51.77 -18.09 4.31
N VAL A 54 50.77 -17.85 3.47
CA VAL A 54 50.17 -16.52 3.35
C VAL A 54 49.38 -16.28 4.65
N PRO A 55 49.72 -15.27 5.46
CA PRO A 55 48.90 -14.97 6.63
C PRO A 55 47.49 -14.60 6.11
N ALA A 56 46.51 -15.35 6.58
CA ALA A 56 45.08 -14.99 6.33
C ALA A 56 44.86 -13.61 6.95
N ALA A 57 44.64 -12.61 6.10
CA ALA A 57 44.21 -11.31 6.58
C ALA A 57 42.90 -11.52 7.34
N ALA A 58 42.88 -11.18 8.62
CA ALA A 58 41.64 -11.16 9.40
C ALA A 58 40.64 -10.27 8.65
N PRO A 59 39.35 -10.68 8.58
CA PRO A 59 38.32 -9.84 7.98
C PRO A 59 38.39 -8.47 8.69
N ALA A 60 38.68 -7.42 7.95
CA ALA A 60 38.60 -6.08 8.45
C ALA A 60 37.15 -5.88 8.90
N THR A 61 36.91 -5.83 10.20
CA THR A 61 35.66 -5.33 10.74
C THR A 61 35.53 -3.92 10.23
N ALA A 62 34.57 -3.71 9.29
CA ALA A 62 34.24 -2.36 8.85
C ALA A 62 33.95 -1.54 10.12
N ALA A 63 34.69 -0.48 10.32
CA ALA A 63 34.42 0.47 11.39
C ALA A 63 32.92 0.89 11.22
N PRO A 64 32.14 0.98 12.31
CA PRO A 64 30.80 1.53 12.23
C PRO A 64 30.92 2.88 11.52
N LEU A 65 30.14 3.07 10.45
CA LEU A 65 30.02 4.39 9.83
C LEU A 65 29.72 5.38 10.95
N PRO A 66 30.38 6.55 10.99
CA PRO A 66 30.05 7.56 11.97
C PRO A 66 28.54 7.81 11.88
N ALA A 67 27.86 7.83 13.03
CA ALA A 67 26.45 8.17 13.08
C ALA A 67 26.30 9.54 12.42
N ASP A 68 25.57 9.57 11.28
CA ASP A 68 25.25 10.82 10.62
C ASP A 68 24.46 11.65 11.63
N GLY A 69 24.91 12.86 11.92
CA GLY A 69 24.19 13.78 12.79
C GLY A 69 23.12 14.54 12.01
N PRO A 70 22.28 15.35 12.67
CA PRO A 70 21.31 16.18 11.98
C PRO A 70 21.94 16.98 10.84
N GLY A 71 21.44 16.78 9.61
CA GLY A 71 21.90 17.50 8.42
C GLY A 71 23.27 17.09 7.86
N VAL A 72 23.87 15.97 8.30
CA VAL A 72 25.17 15.47 7.85
C VAL A 72 25.04 14.08 7.23
N GLY A 73 25.78 13.80 6.17
CA GLY A 73 25.82 12.51 5.50
C GLY A 73 24.80 12.37 4.37
N THR A 74 24.48 11.12 4.01
CA THR A 74 23.54 10.80 2.93
C THR A 74 22.16 11.42 3.18
N PRO A 75 21.56 12.10 2.20
CA PRO A 75 20.22 12.67 2.38
C PRO A 75 19.14 11.59 2.54
N TRP A 76 18.18 11.85 3.42
CA TRP A 76 17.03 10.99 3.67
C TRP A 76 15.73 11.67 3.28
N VAL A 77 14.82 10.88 2.69
CA VAL A 77 13.40 11.17 2.54
C VAL A 77 12.64 10.32 3.54
N VAL A 78 11.78 10.95 4.34
CA VAL A 78 10.94 10.27 5.33
C VAL A 78 9.48 10.49 4.99
N THR A 79 8.70 9.40 4.90
CA THR A 79 7.26 9.45 4.64
C THR A 79 6.47 9.17 5.92
N LEU A 80 5.44 9.98 6.15
CA LEU A 80 4.48 9.84 7.24
C LEU A 80 3.06 9.91 6.67
N GLY A 81 2.14 9.25 7.33
CA GLY A 81 0.73 9.30 6.92
C GLY A 81 0.02 7.97 7.10
N ASP A 82 -0.93 7.74 6.20
CA ASP A 82 -1.81 6.58 6.23
C ASP A 82 -1.45 5.50 5.19
N SER A 83 -2.44 4.75 4.75
CA SER A 83 -2.28 3.57 3.90
C SER A 83 -1.75 3.87 2.50
N TYR A 84 -2.13 5.02 1.90
CA TYR A 84 -1.70 5.34 0.54
C TYR A 84 -0.19 5.53 0.45
N ILE A 85 0.39 6.23 1.42
CA ILE A 85 1.82 6.50 1.48
C ILE A 85 2.62 5.38 2.18
N SER A 86 1.95 4.52 2.99
CA SER A 86 2.62 3.37 3.61
C SER A 86 3.02 2.29 2.61
N GLY A 87 2.32 2.20 1.48
CA GLY A 87 2.51 1.14 0.51
C GLY A 87 1.49 0.01 0.61
N GLU A 88 0.34 0.25 1.28
CA GLU A 88 -0.78 -0.70 1.30
C GLU A 88 -1.10 -1.13 -0.14
N ALA A 89 -1.35 -2.43 -0.35
CA ALA A 89 -1.54 -3.07 -1.65
C ALA A 89 -0.32 -3.06 -2.60
N GLY A 90 0.79 -2.47 -2.20
CA GLY A 90 2.01 -2.40 -3.00
C GLY A 90 2.69 -3.74 -3.28
N ARG A 91 2.17 -4.86 -2.76
CA ARG A 91 2.54 -6.23 -3.14
C ARG A 91 2.13 -6.54 -4.58
N TRP A 92 0.96 -6.09 -5.02
CA TRP A 92 0.25 -6.54 -6.19
C TRP A 92 0.40 -5.60 -7.38
N ALA A 93 0.92 -6.07 -8.49
CA ALA A 93 1.09 -5.29 -9.72
C ALA A 93 -0.17 -5.35 -10.61
N GLY A 94 -1.30 -4.90 -10.11
CA GLY A 94 -2.63 -5.06 -10.71
C GLY A 94 -3.40 -6.22 -10.08
N ALA A 95 -4.41 -6.76 -10.76
CA ALA A 95 -5.28 -7.79 -10.20
C ALA A 95 -5.54 -8.96 -11.17
N SER A 96 -5.73 -10.15 -10.61
CA SER A 96 -6.20 -11.35 -11.31
C SER A 96 -7.16 -12.12 -10.39
N ASN A 97 -8.28 -12.60 -10.96
CA ASN A 97 -9.24 -13.46 -10.27
C ASN A 97 -9.01 -14.95 -10.57
N SER A 98 -8.23 -15.27 -11.60
CA SER A 98 -7.95 -16.65 -12.00
C SER A 98 -6.66 -17.20 -11.41
N ASP A 99 -5.66 -16.35 -11.19
CA ASP A 99 -4.33 -16.74 -10.72
C ASP A 99 -3.62 -15.51 -10.12
N SER A 100 -3.57 -15.41 -8.80
CA SER A 100 -2.95 -14.28 -8.09
C SER A 100 -1.44 -14.14 -8.36
N ASP A 101 -0.74 -15.23 -8.71
CA ASP A 101 0.71 -15.19 -8.96
C ASP A 101 1.03 -14.30 -10.18
N ARG A 102 0.07 -14.09 -11.07
CA ARG A 102 0.22 -13.15 -12.20
C ARG A 102 0.46 -11.72 -11.75
N ALA A 103 -0.12 -11.33 -10.62
CA ALA A 103 -0.05 -9.98 -10.06
C ALA A 103 0.94 -9.86 -8.90
N ASP A 104 1.43 -10.99 -8.33
CA ASP A 104 2.26 -10.97 -7.12
C ASP A 104 3.70 -10.54 -7.41
N ALA A 105 3.98 -9.24 -7.26
CA ALA A 105 5.29 -8.67 -7.57
C ALA A 105 6.30 -8.80 -6.43
N LEU A 106 5.85 -8.80 -5.17
CA LEU A 106 6.74 -8.76 -4.00
C LEU A 106 6.64 -10.00 -3.10
N GLY A 107 5.68 -10.87 -3.34
CA GLY A 107 5.47 -12.07 -2.53
C GLY A 107 4.93 -11.81 -1.11
N PRO A 108 4.84 -12.86 -0.28
CA PRO A 108 4.26 -12.78 1.06
C PRO A 108 5.03 -11.88 2.04
N SER A 109 6.28 -11.54 1.74
CA SER A 109 7.13 -10.68 2.56
C SER A 109 7.09 -9.20 2.17
N ALA A 110 6.14 -8.80 1.31
CA ALA A 110 6.04 -7.43 0.79
C ALA A 110 6.05 -6.34 1.87
N TYR A 111 5.51 -6.64 3.05
CA TYR A 111 5.37 -5.73 4.17
C TYR A 111 6.36 -5.98 5.32
N PHE A 112 7.36 -6.82 5.13
CA PHE A 112 8.35 -7.12 6.17
C PHE A 112 9.37 -6.00 6.27
N ASP A 113 9.16 -5.07 7.21
CA ASP A 113 9.96 -3.88 7.44
C ASP A 113 10.79 -3.91 8.72
N ASN A 114 10.75 -5.00 9.50
CA ASN A 114 11.57 -5.15 10.68
C ASN A 114 13.06 -5.39 10.30
N ALA A 115 13.96 -5.14 11.24
CA ALA A 115 15.39 -5.24 11.01
C ALA A 115 15.89 -6.63 10.54
N SER A 116 15.12 -7.70 10.81
CA SER A 116 15.43 -9.06 10.36
C SER A 116 14.78 -9.42 9.02
N GLY A 117 13.90 -8.60 8.47
CA GLY A 117 13.14 -8.88 7.25
C GLY A 117 12.18 -10.07 7.38
N THR A 118 11.69 -10.37 8.59
CA THR A 118 10.86 -11.54 8.89
C THR A 118 9.43 -11.21 9.33
N GLY A 119 9.08 -9.93 9.37
CA GLY A 119 7.75 -9.45 9.76
C GLY A 119 7.66 -7.94 9.74
N GLU A 120 6.48 -7.44 10.06
CA GLU A 120 6.23 -6.01 10.20
C GLU A 120 6.74 -5.50 11.56
N THR A 121 7.35 -4.32 11.56
CA THR A 121 7.75 -3.61 12.79
C THR A 121 6.53 -3.25 13.62
N ILE A 122 5.47 -2.76 12.97
CA ILE A 122 4.16 -2.51 13.56
C ILE A 122 3.14 -3.30 12.74
N PRO A 123 2.49 -4.32 13.33
CA PRO A 123 1.57 -5.17 12.61
C PRO A 123 0.47 -4.40 11.88
N ARG A 124 0.24 -4.75 10.63
CA ARG A 124 -0.78 -4.16 9.75
C ARG A 124 -0.56 -2.68 9.41
N CYS A 125 0.67 -2.16 9.55
CA CYS A 125 1.04 -0.89 8.94
C CYS A 125 1.30 -1.03 7.45
N HIS A 126 1.60 -2.23 6.98
CA HIS A 126 1.80 -2.60 5.57
C HIS A 126 2.75 -1.63 4.84
N ARG A 127 3.94 -1.44 5.40
CA ARG A 127 5.02 -0.64 4.81
C ARG A 127 5.72 -1.43 3.73
N ALA A 128 5.24 -1.29 2.49
CA ALA A 128 5.81 -2.05 1.39
C ALA A 128 7.16 -1.51 0.93
N SER A 129 8.03 -2.39 0.42
CA SER A 129 9.28 -2.00 -0.23
C SER A 129 9.05 -1.27 -1.57
N SER A 130 7.84 -1.37 -2.15
CA SER A 130 7.41 -0.57 -3.30
C SER A 130 6.97 0.84 -2.95
N ALA A 131 6.77 1.19 -1.66
CA ALA A 131 6.31 2.50 -1.23
C ALA A 131 7.20 3.65 -1.75
N GLU A 132 6.60 4.81 -1.86
CA GLU A 132 7.22 5.98 -2.49
C GLU A 132 8.40 6.59 -1.72
N ALA A 133 8.58 6.27 -0.43
CA ALA A 133 9.74 6.74 0.35
C ALA A 133 11.09 6.45 -0.33
N TYR A 134 11.17 5.37 -1.10
CA TYR A 134 12.43 4.82 -1.64
C TYR A 134 12.74 5.38 -3.03
N ILE A 135 12.92 6.71 -3.14
CA ILE A 135 13.16 7.40 -4.41
C ILE A 135 14.50 7.05 -5.08
N GLY A 136 15.48 6.49 -4.36
CA GLY A 136 16.79 6.14 -4.89
C GLY A 136 17.64 7.35 -5.33
N GLY A 137 18.58 7.13 -6.25
CA GLY A 137 19.41 8.24 -6.78
C GLY A 137 20.38 8.82 -5.76
N GLY A 138 20.91 8.01 -4.82
CA GLY A 138 21.79 8.47 -3.76
C GLY A 138 21.05 9.08 -2.55
N VAL A 139 19.73 8.86 -2.48
CA VAL A 139 18.86 9.28 -1.38
C VAL A 139 18.33 8.03 -0.69
N GLU A 140 18.44 7.97 0.63
CA GLU A 140 17.86 6.91 1.46
C GLU A 140 16.38 7.22 1.76
N GLY A 141 15.59 6.18 1.92
CA GLY A 141 14.17 6.28 2.25
C GLY A 141 13.84 5.70 3.61
N LEU A 142 12.95 6.34 4.35
CA LEU A 142 12.38 5.81 5.59
C LEU A 142 10.86 5.97 5.56
N ASN A 143 10.16 4.86 5.64
CA ASN A 143 8.70 4.85 5.69
C ASN A 143 8.23 4.69 7.14
N LEU A 144 7.64 5.73 7.71
CA LEU A 144 7.05 5.73 9.06
C LEU A 144 5.52 5.69 9.04
N ALA A 145 4.91 5.79 7.84
CA ALA A 145 3.47 5.76 7.66
C ALA A 145 2.84 4.43 8.14
N CYS A 146 1.54 4.43 8.34
CA CYS A 146 0.83 3.23 8.79
C CYS A 146 -0.56 3.15 8.18
N SER A 147 -0.89 2.05 7.54
CA SER A 147 -2.23 1.80 7.02
C SER A 147 -3.28 1.90 8.11
N GLY A 148 -4.35 2.66 7.85
CA GLY A 148 -5.41 2.95 8.82
C GLY A 148 -5.09 4.04 9.84
N ALA A 149 -3.95 4.74 9.71
CA ALA A 149 -3.64 5.87 10.58
C ALA A 149 -4.58 7.05 10.32
N THR A 150 -4.97 7.72 11.41
CA THR A 150 -5.55 9.06 11.43
C THR A 150 -4.50 10.06 11.90
N THR A 151 -4.83 11.34 11.94
CA THR A 151 -3.95 12.38 12.49
C THR A 151 -3.49 12.10 13.93
N ALA A 152 -4.33 11.44 14.74
CA ALA A 152 -4.02 11.04 16.11
C ALA A 152 -3.77 9.52 16.22
N THR A 153 -2.89 9.12 17.14
CA THR A 153 -2.60 7.71 17.44
C THR A 153 -3.81 7.00 18.03
N SER A 154 -4.15 5.83 17.48
CA SER A 154 -5.15 4.92 18.03
C SER A 154 -4.49 3.73 18.73
N THR A 155 -4.93 3.46 19.98
CA THR A 155 -4.44 2.35 20.81
C THR A 155 -5.49 1.25 21.03
N GLY A 156 -6.51 1.19 20.17
CA GLY A 156 -7.57 0.17 20.21
C GLY A 156 -7.07 -1.25 19.92
N THR A 157 -7.93 -2.08 19.32
CA THR A 157 -7.63 -3.49 19.02
C THR A 157 -6.37 -3.65 18.15
N ASN A 158 -6.10 -2.68 17.29
CA ASN A 158 -4.87 -2.59 16.49
C ASN A 158 -4.23 -1.24 16.77
N PHE A 159 -2.96 -1.25 17.17
CA PHE A 159 -2.19 -0.01 17.32
C PHE A 159 -1.98 0.64 15.94
N LYS A 160 -2.40 1.90 15.81
CA LYS A 160 -2.22 2.70 14.58
C LYS A 160 -1.57 4.03 14.96
N PRO A 161 -0.26 4.21 14.72
CA PRO A 161 0.42 5.46 15.02
C PRO A 161 -0.11 6.59 14.13
N GLY A 162 -0.64 7.64 14.73
CA GLY A 162 -0.93 8.92 14.07
C GLY A 162 0.30 9.80 14.00
N ILE A 163 0.16 11.01 13.45
CA ILE A 163 1.26 11.99 13.37
C ILE A 163 1.28 12.83 14.65
N ASP A 164 1.58 12.19 15.76
CA ASP A 164 1.67 12.79 17.07
C ASP A 164 2.89 12.28 17.86
N PHE A 165 3.07 12.78 19.09
CA PHE A 165 4.14 12.39 20.01
C PHE A 165 3.72 11.29 20.97
N TYR A 166 2.71 10.50 20.64
CA TYR A 166 2.35 9.36 21.49
C TYR A 166 3.57 8.48 21.77
N GLU A 167 3.70 8.06 23.03
CA GLU A 167 4.69 7.08 23.49
C GLU A 167 4.07 6.22 24.58
N GLY A 168 3.95 4.92 24.32
CA GLY A 168 3.31 3.98 25.24
C GLY A 168 3.73 2.54 24.98
N SER A 169 3.14 1.60 25.74
CA SER A 169 3.47 0.17 25.64
C SER A 169 3.17 -0.44 24.28
N ALA A 170 2.25 0.15 23.51
CA ALA A 170 1.89 -0.32 22.17
C ALA A 170 2.86 0.16 21.07
N GLY A 171 3.61 1.24 21.32
CA GLY A 171 4.51 1.84 20.35
C GLY A 171 4.60 3.35 20.46
N LYS A 172 4.98 3.99 19.36
CA LYS A 172 5.18 5.45 19.27
C LYS A 172 4.39 6.02 18.09
N GLY A 173 3.91 7.25 18.24
CA GLY A 173 3.36 8.04 17.14
C GLY A 173 4.41 8.39 16.08
N GLN A 174 3.98 8.70 14.88
CA GLN A 174 4.87 8.93 13.74
C GLN A 174 5.77 10.17 13.94
N ALA A 175 5.28 11.25 14.58
CA ALA A 175 6.11 12.42 14.88
C ALA A 175 7.21 12.07 15.89
N ARG A 176 6.92 11.22 16.88
CA ARG A 176 7.93 10.73 17.81
C ARG A 176 8.99 9.89 17.11
N MET A 177 8.56 8.98 16.22
CA MET A 177 9.48 8.17 15.41
C MET A 177 10.33 9.03 14.46
N LEU A 178 9.73 10.07 13.85
CA LEU A 178 10.45 11.04 13.02
C LEU A 178 11.54 11.76 13.81
N GLN A 179 11.22 12.27 15.01
CA GLN A 179 12.19 12.96 15.86
C GLN A 179 13.40 12.07 16.14
N GLU A 180 13.20 10.81 16.49
CA GLU A 180 14.27 9.85 16.76
C GLU A 180 15.11 9.55 15.51
N ALA A 181 14.46 9.40 14.37
CA ALA A 181 15.12 9.17 13.10
C ALA A 181 15.97 10.38 12.67
N ALA A 182 15.41 11.58 12.78
CA ALA A 182 16.06 12.82 12.38
C ALA A 182 17.28 13.18 13.28
N ALA A 183 17.26 12.80 14.55
CA ALA A 183 18.38 13.03 15.47
C ALA A 183 19.69 12.33 15.02
N THR A 184 19.62 11.32 14.16
CA THR A 184 20.76 10.50 13.74
C THR A 184 20.94 10.41 12.23
N ARG A 185 20.14 11.14 11.43
CA ARG A 185 20.15 11.09 9.96
C ARG A 185 20.14 12.49 9.36
N ASN A 186 20.55 12.60 8.10
CA ASN A 186 20.43 13.82 7.32
C ASN A 186 19.06 13.88 6.62
N VAL A 187 17.97 14.14 7.37
CA VAL A 187 16.61 14.26 6.82
C VAL A 187 16.49 15.57 6.05
N ARG A 188 16.29 15.48 4.74
CA ARG A 188 16.19 16.62 3.83
C ARG A 188 14.77 16.87 3.32
N MET A 189 13.93 15.86 3.34
CA MET A 189 12.54 15.96 2.91
C MET A 189 11.66 15.05 3.77
N VAL A 190 10.58 15.60 4.28
CA VAL A 190 9.52 14.87 4.99
C VAL A 190 8.26 15.00 4.17
N VAL A 191 7.62 13.89 3.84
CA VAL A 191 6.41 13.83 3.01
C VAL A 191 5.25 13.36 3.87
N VAL A 192 4.13 14.06 3.81
CA VAL A 192 2.94 13.77 4.59
C VAL A 192 1.73 13.61 3.67
N SER A 193 1.05 12.45 3.78
CA SER A 193 -0.27 12.21 3.21
C SER A 193 -1.15 11.58 4.29
N ILE A 194 -2.09 12.36 4.85
CA ILE A 194 -2.90 11.98 6.03
C ILE A 194 -4.26 12.67 5.98
N GLY A 195 -5.26 12.09 6.61
CA GLY A 195 -6.60 12.68 6.74
C GLY A 195 -7.69 11.88 6.05
N GLY A 196 -7.37 11.02 5.09
CA GLY A 196 -8.37 10.16 4.44
C GLY A 196 -9.17 9.33 5.45
N ASN A 197 -8.51 8.77 6.45
CA ASN A 197 -9.19 8.02 7.54
C ASN A 197 -9.91 8.94 8.53
N ASP A 198 -9.51 10.19 8.67
CA ASP A 198 -10.23 11.20 9.46
C ASP A 198 -11.56 11.58 8.80
N PHE A 199 -11.70 11.41 7.47
CA PHE A 199 -12.95 11.47 6.71
C PHE A 199 -13.71 10.14 6.67
N GLU A 200 -13.34 9.13 7.46
CA GLU A 200 -13.97 7.80 7.49
C GLU A 200 -14.00 7.10 6.10
N PHE A 201 -12.94 7.28 5.30
CA PHE A 201 -12.86 6.80 3.92
C PHE A 201 -13.25 5.31 3.77
N ALA A 202 -12.78 4.45 4.67
CA ALA A 202 -13.11 3.02 4.62
C ALA A 202 -14.61 2.75 4.80
N SER A 203 -15.26 3.49 5.72
CA SER A 203 -16.71 3.40 5.97
C SER A 203 -17.52 3.90 4.77
N VAL A 204 -17.06 4.96 4.12
CA VAL A 204 -17.66 5.49 2.88
C VAL A 204 -17.62 4.45 1.77
N VAL A 205 -16.45 3.85 1.51
CA VAL A 205 -16.29 2.79 0.51
C VAL A 205 -17.18 1.59 0.82
N GLN A 206 -17.23 1.17 2.08
CA GLN A 206 -18.08 0.08 2.52
C GLN A 206 -19.57 0.36 2.27
N SER A 207 -20.08 1.55 2.61
CA SER A 207 -21.47 1.97 2.32
C SER A 207 -21.75 1.87 0.84
N CYS A 208 -20.86 2.40 -0.01
CA CYS A 208 -21.09 2.40 -1.46
C CYS A 208 -21.17 0.98 -2.03
N VAL A 209 -20.28 0.08 -1.61
CA VAL A 209 -20.29 -1.33 -2.05
C VAL A 209 -21.53 -2.07 -1.55
N VAL A 210 -21.92 -1.87 -0.29
CA VAL A 210 -23.13 -2.46 0.27
C VAL A 210 -24.38 -1.98 -0.49
N ASN A 211 -24.50 -0.68 -0.72
CA ASN A 211 -25.62 -0.10 -1.46
C ASN A 211 -25.70 -0.62 -2.91
N PHE A 212 -24.56 -0.79 -3.57
CA PHE A 212 -24.49 -1.40 -4.90
C PHE A 212 -24.97 -2.87 -4.87
N LEU A 213 -24.53 -3.66 -3.89
CA LEU A 213 -24.81 -5.09 -3.82
C LEU A 213 -26.26 -5.39 -3.36
N THR A 214 -26.87 -4.50 -2.60
CA THR A 214 -28.18 -4.74 -1.97
C THR A 214 -29.34 -4.04 -2.66
N SER A 215 -29.09 -3.14 -3.61
CA SER A 215 -30.15 -2.46 -4.36
C SER A 215 -30.19 -2.88 -5.83
N PRO A 216 -31.40 -3.07 -6.39
CA PRO A 216 -31.52 -3.45 -7.79
C PRO A 216 -31.33 -2.25 -8.72
N THR A 217 -30.97 -2.50 -9.98
CA THR A 217 -30.70 -1.46 -11.00
C THR A 217 -31.88 -0.51 -11.25
N TRP A 218 -33.10 -0.98 -11.03
CA TRP A 218 -34.32 -0.17 -11.18
C TRP A 218 -34.66 0.69 -9.95
N TRP A 219 -34.01 0.43 -8.79
CA TRP A 219 -34.10 1.23 -7.57
C TRP A 219 -32.72 1.28 -6.90
N LYS A 220 -31.85 2.13 -7.45
CA LYS A 220 -30.47 2.28 -6.96
C LYS A 220 -30.46 3.06 -5.64
N ASN A 221 -29.83 2.49 -4.62
CA ASN A 221 -29.49 3.19 -3.40
C ASN A 221 -28.08 3.77 -3.57
N TYR A 222 -27.95 5.09 -3.50
CA TYR A 222 -26.67 5.78 -3.64
C TYR A 222 -26.05 6.03 -2.28
N CYS A 223 -24.77 5.70 -2.10
CA CYS A 223 -24.12 5.88 -0.82
C CYS A 223 -23.88 7.36 -0.47
N HIS A 224 -23.73 8.23 -1.46
CA HIS A 224 -23.58 9.65 -1.20
C HIS A 224 -24.83 10.32 -0.61
N ASP A 225 -26.00 9.66 -0.72
CA ASP A 225 -27.26 10.08 -0.11
C ASP A 225 -27.39 9.58 1.34
N ASP A 226 -26.54 8.63 1.78
CA ASP A 226 -26.58 8.12 3.15
C ASP A 226 -26.14 9.20 4.13
N SER A 227 -26.94 9.42 5.19
CA SER A 227 -26.65 10.45 6.18
C SER A 227 -25.32 10.25 6.91
N SER A 228 -24.88 8.99 7.09
CA SER A 228 -23.58 8.64 7.67
C SER A 228 -22.42 9.03 6.75
N VAL A 229 -22.59 8.91 5.43
CA VAL A 229 -21.59 9.33 4.44
C VAL A 229 -21.60 10.86 4.32
N ALA A 230 -22.77 11.47 4.15
CA ALA A 230 -22.89 12.92 4.01
C ALA A 230 -22.35 13.70 5.24
N ALA A 231 -22.48 13.15 6.44
CA ALA A 231 -21.97 13.75 7.66
C ALA A 231 -20.45 14.00 7.62
N ASN A 232 -19.69 13.12 6.96
CA ASN A 232 -18.23 13.23 6.85
C ASN A 232 -17.80 14.42 5.97
N PHE A 233 -18.66 14.91 5.08
CA PHE A 233 -18.37 15.97 4.12
C PHE A 233 -19.09 17.30 4.43
N THR A 234 -19.64 17.45 5.65
CA THR A 234 -20.18 18.73 6.09
C THR A 234 -19.07 19.75 6.27
N ALA A 235 -19.37 21.04 6.05
CA ALA A 235 -18.39 22.12 6.22
C ALA A 235 -17.73 22.13 7.61
N ALA A 236 -18.49 21.77 8.65
CA ALA A 236 -17.98 21.69 10.02
C ALA A 236 -16.94 20.55 10.18
N ASN A 237 -17.24 19.35 9.65
CA ASN A 237 -16.31 18.22 9.73
C ASN A 237 -15.06 18.47 8.85
N VAL A 238 -15.22 19.04 7.66
CA VAL A 238 -14.09 19.41 6.80
C VAL A 238 -13.15 20.40 7.51
N ALA A 239 -13.70 21.43 8.19
CA ALA A 239 -12.89 22.38 8.94
C ALA A 239 -12.19 21.71 10.15
N ASP A 240 -12.86 20.78 10.84
CA ASP A 240 -12.27 20.01 11.94
C ASP A 240 -11.12 19.12 11.46
N VAL A 241 -11.34 18.34 10.38
CA VAL A 241 -10.27 17.49 9.80
C VAL A 241 -9.10 18.34 9.34
N ARG A 242 -9.36 19.47 8.61
CA ARG A 242 -8.29 20.40 8.19
C ARG A 242 -7.48 20.88 9.40
N SER A 243 -8.13 21.28 10.50
CA SER A 243 -7.45 21.71 11.72
C SER A 243 -6.60 20.60 12.35
N ARG A 244 -7.09 19.36 12.33
CA ARG A 244 -6.32 18.20 12.83
C ARG A 244 -5.11 17.91 11.94
N VAL A 245 -5.23 18.07 10.63
CA VAL A 245 -4.10 17.94 9.70
C VAL A 245 -3.07 19.04 9.96
N VAL A 246 -3.48 20.32 10.18
CA VAL A 246 -2.56 21.39 10.59
C VAL A 246 -1.78 20.98 11.84
N GLY A 247 -2.47 20.47 12.87
CA GLY A 247 -1.81 19.99 14.09
C GLY A 247 -0.81 18.85 13.84
N ALA A 248 -1.12 17.95 12.89
CA ALA A 248 -0.19 16.89 12.49
C ALA A 248 1.06 17.46 11.77
N LEU A 249 0.90 18.47 10.91
CA LEU A 249 2.02 19.16 10.24
C LEU A 249 2.89 19.94 11.24
N ASP A 250 2.28 20.59 12.24
CA ASP A 250 2.97 21.24 13.37
C ASP A 250 3.78 20.23 14.19
N ASN A 251 3.25 19.03 14.40
CA ASN A 251 3.97 17.96 15.07
C ASN A 251 5.20 17.51 14.28
N VAL A 252 5.13 17.47 12.95
CA VAL A 252 6.28 17.19 12.07
C VAL A 252 7.34 18.28 12.23
N ALA A 253 6.96 19.57 12.18
CA ALA A 253 7.87 20.69 12.37
C ALA A 253 8.53 20.64 13.75
N THR A 254 7.76 20.36 14.79
CA THR A 254 8.23 20.19 16.17
C THR A 254 9.24 19.04 16.27
N ALA A 255 8.96 17.89 15.66
CA ALA A 255 9.85 16.74 15.63
C ALA A 255 11.21 17.07 14.99
N MET A 256 11.20 17.78 13.86
CA MET A 256 12.42 18.22 13.18
C MET A 256 13.18 19.26 14.00
N SER A 257 12.50 20.22 14.62
CA SER A 257 13.10 21.21 15.51
C SER A 257 13.74 20.55 16.74
N ASN A 258 13.06 19.62 17.38
CA ASN A 258 13.59 18.87 18.53
C ASN A 258 14.79 18.00 18.16
N ALA A 259 14.88 17.54 16.91
CA ALA A 259 16.03 16.83 16.39
C ALA A 259 17.20 17.76 15.98
N GLY A 260 17.04 19.09 16.12
CA GLY A 260 18.09 20.07 15.86
C GLY A 260 18.10 20.69 14.46
N TYR A 261 17.02 20.55 13.68
CA TYR A 261 16.91 21.17 12.35
C TYR A 261 16.25 22.55 12.42
N SER A 262 16.82 23.50 11.67
CA SER A 262 16.10 24.71 11.28
C SER A 262 15.24 24.45 10.03
N THR A 263 14.21 25.27 9.80
CA THR A 263 13.31 25.16 8.64
C THR A 263 14.03 25.30 7.29
N SER A 264 15.22 25.89 7.25
CA SER A 264 16.02 26.02 6.01
C SER A 264 16.78 24.74 5.63
N GLN A 265 16.84 23.73 6.50
CA GLN A 265 17.65 22.52 6.29
C GLN A 265 16.85 21.36 5.70
N TRP A 266 15.53 21.42 5.71
CA TRP A 266 14.63 20.38 5.22
C TRP A 266 13.41 20.98 4.55
N THR A 267 12.66 20.14 3.84
CA THR A 267 11.39 20.53 3.17
C THR A 267 10.27 19.62 3.65
N LEU A 268 9.13 20.22 4.01
CA LEU A 268 7.86 19.53 4.19
C LEU A 268 7.13 19.45 2.86
N VAL A 269 6.75 18.25 2.44
CA VAL A 269 5.89 18.03 1.27
C VAL A 269 4.55 17.53 1.75
N VAL A 270 3.47 18.25 1.47
CA VAL A 270 2.10 17.79 1.70
C VAL A 270 1.59 17.20 0.38
N GLN A 271 1.19 15.93 0.43
CA GLN A 271 0.79 15.16 -0.74
C GLN A 271 -0.70 14.85 -0.69
N THR A 272 -1.42 15.10 -1.79
CA THR A 272 -2.83 14.74 -1.95
C THR A 272 -2.99 13.26 -2.37
N TYR A 273 -4.24 12.77 -2.35
CA TYR A 273 -4.57 11.42 -2.80
C TYR A 273 -4.88 11.39 -4.29
N PRO A 274 -4.39 10.39 -5.03
CA PRO A 274 -4.83 10.15 -6.40
C PRO A 274 -6.26 9.62 -6.44
N SER A 275 -6.99 9.94 -7.53
CA SER A 275 -8.32 9.37 -7.77
C SER A 275 -8.22 7.86 -7.98
N PRO A 276 -8.87 7.02 -7.14
CA PRO A 276 -8.76 5.56 -7.26
C PRO A 276 -9.72 4.94 -8.27
N VAL A 277 -10.80 5.63 -8.65
CA VAL A 277 -11.83 5.16 -9.58
C VAL A 277 -12.15 6.23 -10.62
N PRO A 278 -12.51 5.88 -11.86
CA PRO A 278 -12.93 6.86 -12.86
C PRO A 278 -14.33 7.39 -12.54
N ASN A 279 -14.75 8.46 -13.24
CA ASN A 279 -16.16 8.82 -13.30
C ASN A 279 -17.00 7.62 -13.80
N GLY A 280 -18.27 7.58 -13.45
CA GLY A 280 -19.16 6.47 -13.75
C GLY A 280 -19.19 6.06 -15.22
N SER A 281 -19.12 7.01 -16.15
CA SER A 281 -19.03 6.77 -17.59
C SER A 281 -17.71 6.15 -18.04
N GLY A 282 -16.65 6.28 -17.24
CA GLY A 282 -15.33 5.70 -17.49
C GLY A 282 -15.17 4.27 -16.97
N ILE A 283 -16.14 3.72 -16.22
CA ILE A 283 -16.10 2.36 -15.70
C ILE A 283 -16.44 1.36 -16.81
N ARG A 284 -15.55 0.36 -17.06
CA ARG A 284 -15.70 -0.63 -18.15
C ARG A 284 -16.80 -1.66 -17.93
N TYR A 285 -17.25 -1.86 -16.69
CA TYR A 285 -18.33 -2.79 -16.38
C TYR A 285 -19.68 -2.09 -16.28
N SER A 286 -20.73 -2.76 -16.77
CA SER A 286 -22.09 -2.27 -16.65
C SER A 286 -22.51 -2.11 -15.19
N GLU A 287 -23.39 -1.14 -14.93
CA GLU A 287 -24.07 -1.04 -13.63
C GLU A 287 -25.11 -2.17 -13.41
N SER A 288 -25.57 -2.82 -14.48
CA SER A 288 -26.54 -3.92 -14.37
C SER A 288 -25.86 -5.23 -14.02
N GLY A 289 -26.47 -5.97 -13.10
CA GLY A 289 -25.91 -7.21 -12.56
C GLY A 289 -24.77 -6.94 -11.59
N TYR A 290 -24.07 -8.00 -11.19
CA TYR A 290 -23.02 -7.92 -10.15
C TYR A 290 -21.59 -8.02 -10.68
N THR A 291 -21.41 -8.07 -12.02
CA THR A 291 -20.07 -8.23 -12.65
C THR A 291 -19.11 -7.12 -12.23
N ARG A 292 -19.63 -5.90 -12.04
CA ARG A 292 -18.84 -4.76 -11.56
C ARG A 292 -18.14 -5.06 -10.23
N GLN A 293 -18.81 -5.74 -9.28
CA GLN A 293 -18.18 -6.16 -8.02
C GLN A 293 -17.55 -7.55 -8.12
N SER A 294 -18.28 -8.54 -8.66
CA SER A 294 -17.83 -9.93 -8.61
C SER A 294 -16.61 -10.23 -9.49
N THR A 295 -16.43 -9.47 -10.58
CA THR A 295 -15.25 -9.57 -11.47
C THR A 295 -14.34 -8.37 -11.30
N GLY A 296 -14.88 -7.16 -11.41
CA GLY A 296 -14.09 -5.92 -11.39
C GLY A 296 -13.61 -5.51 -10.00
N GLY A 297 -14.34 -5.87 -8.94
CA GLY A 297 -14.05 -5.39 -7.58
C GLY A 297 -14.26 -3.88 -7.43
N CYS A 298 -15.21 -3.29 -8.17
CA CYS A 298 -15.52 -1.86 -8.13
C CYS A 298 -17.04 -1.62 -8.05
N GLY A 299 -17.72 -2.30 -7.13
CA GLY A 299 -19.16 -2.26 -6.94
C GLY A 299 -19.67 -0.90 -6.46
N LEU A 300 -19.69 0.07 -7.36
CA LEU A 300 -20.16 1.43 -7.16
C LEU A 300 -21.19 1.77 -8.23
N TRP A 301 -22.23 2.55 -7.88
CA TRP A 301 -23.09 3.15 -8.89
C TRP A 301 -22.37 4.28 -9.63
N ASN A 302 -22.72 4.54 -10.89
CA ASN A 302 -22.09 5.63 -11.66
C ASN A 302 -22.16 6.98 -10.93
N ARG A 303 -23.32 7.30 -10.33
CA ARG A 303 -23.48 8.55 -9.57
C ARG A 303 -22.59 8.64 -8.33
N ASP A 304 -22.32 7.48 -7.67
CA ASP A 304 -21.41 7.44 -6.53
C ASP A 304 -19.94 7.63 -6.99
N ALA A 305 -19.58 7.04 -8.13
CA ALA A 305 -18.26 7.26 -8.72
C ALA A 305 -18.06 8.72 -9.20
N ASP A 306 -19.11 9.32 -9.79
CA ASP A 306 -19.10 10.74 -10.16
C ASP A 306 -18.98 11.65 -8.94
N TRP A 307 -19.75 11.35 -7.86
CA TRP A 307 -19.65 12.06 -6.59
C TRP A 307 -18.27 11.92 -5.94
N ALA A 308 -17.69 10.72 -5.98
CA ALA A 308 -16.35 10.49 -5.44
C ALA A 308 -15.30 11.39 -6.11
N ASN A 309 -15.38 11.60 -7.43
CA ASN A 309 -14.45 12.43 -8.18
C ASN A 309 -14.78 13.94 -8.16
N SER A 310 -16.07 14.31 -8.09
CA SER A 310 -16.48 15.70 -8.13
C SER A 310 -16.61 16.36 -6.75
N THR A 311 -16.73 15.56 -5.70
CA THR A 311 -17.02 16.06 -4.35
C THR A 311 -16.12 15.47 -3.28
N ALA A 312 -16.12 14.13 -3.08
CA ALA A 312 -15.42 13.53 -1.96
C ALA A 312 -13.91 13.74 -2.03
N LEU A 313 -13.28 13.31 -3.12
CA LEU A 313 -11.82 13.45 -3.30
C LEU A 313 -11.37 14.92 -3.33
N PRO A 314 -12.02 15.84 -4.08
CA PRO A 314 -11.68 17.26 -4.02
C PRO A 314 -11.80 17.86 -2.62
N THR A 315 -12.80 17.44 -1.83
CA THR A 315 -12.96 17.89 -0.44
C THR A 315 -11.82 17.42 0.45
N ILE A 316 -11.45 16.13 0.35
CA ILE A 316 -10.32 15.56 1.11
C ILE A 316 -9.01 16.25 0.71
N ASN A 317 -8.71 16.32 -0.60
CA ASN A 317 -7.49 16.94 -1.10
C ASN A 317 -7.43 18.43 -0.78
N GLY A 318 -8.57 19.14 -0.89
CA GLY A 318 -8.68 20.55 -0.52
C GLY A 318 -8.43 20.80 0.97
N ALA A 319 -8.80 19.88 1.86
CA ALA A 319 -8.49 19.99 3.28
C ALA A 319 -6.97 19.86 3.53
N LEU A 320 -6.28 18.94 2.82
CA LEU A 320 -4.82 18.77 2.91
C LEU A 320 -4.07 19.99 2.36
N LEU A 321 -4.43 20.46 1.17
CA LEU A 321 -3.82 21.64 0.56
C LEU A 321 -4.05 22.89 1.42
N GLY A 322 -5.27 23.05 1.93
CA GLY A 322 -5.57 24.14 2.85
C GLY A 322 -4.78 24.06 4.17
N ALA A 323 -4.55 22.86 4.69
CA ALA A 323 -3.71 22.69 5.88
C ALA A 323 -2.24 23.03 5.60
N ALA A 324 -1.74 22.74 4.39
CA ALA A 324 -0.39 23.13 3.96
C ALA A 324 -0.20 24.67 3.94
N ASP A 325 -1.26 25.40 3.56
CA ASP A 325 -1.25 26.87 3.61
C ASP A 325 -1.36 27.39 5.04
N ASP A 326 -2.24 26.78 5.86
CA ASP A 326 -2.55 27.26 7.23
C ASP A 326 -1.39 27.02 8.23
N VAL A 327 -0.56 25.99 8.01
CA VAL A 327 0.55 25.67 8.94
C VAL A 327 1.61 26.79 8.99
N GLY A 328 1.67 27.67 8.01
CA GLY A 328 2.49 28.88 8.03
C GLY A 328 4.01 28.62 8.01
N LEU A 329 4.48 27.44 7.64
CA LEU A 329 5.90 27.11 7.55
C LEU A 329 6.52 27.57 6.22
N PRO A 330 7.73 28.17 6.21
CA PRO A 330 8.31 28.71 4.98
C PRO A 330 8.84 27.62 4.02
N ASN A 331 9.02 26.40 4.51
CA ASN A 331 9.64 25.28 3.80
C ASN A 331 8.59 24.24 3.31
N VAL A 332 7.34 24.61 3.15
CA VAL A 332 6.28 23.73 2.62
C VAL A 332 6.34 23.68 1.10
N ARG A 333 6.10 22.50 0.57
CA ARG A 333 5.81 22.21 -0.85
C ARG A 333 4.58 21.34 -0.93
N THR A 334 3.88 21.38 -2.05
CA THR A 334 2.70 20.55 -2.30
C THR A 334 2.95 19.62 -3.49
N LEU A 335 2.56 18.37 -3.35
CA LEU A 335 2.50 17.39 -4.43
C LEU A 335 1.04 17.02 -4.65
N ASP A 336 0.46 17.54 -5.72
CA ASP A 336 -0.88 17.17 -6.13
C ASP A 336 -0.84 15.88 -6.95
N MET A 337 -1.52 14.86 -6.44
CA MET A 337 -1.63 13.53 -7.03
C MET A 337 -3.01 13.26 -7.64
N THR A 338 -3.94 14.21 -7.58
CA THR A 338 -5.35 14.00 -7.96
C THR A 338 -5.51 13.26 -9.29
N HIS A 339 -4.69 13.61 -10.28
CA HIS A 339 -4.71 13.05 -11.64
C HIS A 339 -3.59 12.04 -11.92
N ALA A 340 -2.85 11.61 -10.90
CA ALA A 340 -1.69 10.72 -11.08
C ALA A 340 -2.05 9.32 -11.62
N PHE A 341 -3.31 8.89 -11.48
CA PHE A 341 -3.76 7.57 -11.94
C PHE A 341 -4.76 7.62 -13.10
N ASP A 342 -4.97 8.75 -13.73
CA ASP A 342 -5.90 8.89 -14.85
C ASP A 342 -5.53 7.92 -15.99
N GLY A 343 -6.53 7.15 -16.45
CA GLY A 343 -6.33 6.07 -17.43
C GLY A 343 -5.81 4.74 -16.84
N LYS A 344 -5.59 4.65 -15.50
CA LYS A 344 -5.04 3.50 -14.80
C LYS A 344 -5.82 3.12 -13.54
N ARG A 345 -6.95 3.78 -13.27
CA ARG A 345 -7.76 3.60 -12.07
C ARG A 345 -8.47 2.25 -12.06
N LEU A 346 -8.98 1.88 -10.90
CA LEU A 346 -9.76 0.65 -10.75
C LEU A 346 -10.97 0.64 -11.69
N CYS A 347 -11.14 -0.43 -12.45
CA CYS A 347 -12.20 -0.64 -13.45
C CYS A 347 -12.26 0.41 -14.58
N GLU A 348 -11.25 1.21 -14.79
CA GLU A 348 -11.26 2.23 -15.84
C GLU A 348 -11.20 1.60 -17.23
N ASN A 349 -11.85 2.24 -18.21
CA ASN A 349 -11.74 1.84 -19.61
C ASN A 349 -10.28 1.92 -20.07
N GLY A 350 -9.81 0.90 -20.81
CA GLY A 350 -8.45 0.82 -21.35
C GLY A 350 -7.46 0.03 -20.49
N VAL A 351 -7.82 -0.33 -19.25
CA VAL A 351 -7.07 -1.24 -18.39
C VAL A 351 -7.94 -2.39 -17.93
N GLY A 352 -7.36 -3.44 -17.36
CA GLY A 352 -8.13 -4.61 -16.93
C GLY A 352 -7.35 -5.59 -16.07
N LEU A 353 -8.02 -6.68 -15.71
CA LEU A 353 -7.41 -7.83 -15.06
C LEU A 353 -6.45 -8.55 -16.01
N TYR A 354 -5.47 -9.27 -15.49
CA TYR A 354 -4.50 -10.02 -16.32
C TYR A 354 -5.17 -10.94 -17.33
N GLU A 355 -6.23 -11.65 -16.92
CA GLU A 355 -7.01 -12.52 -17.81
C GLU A 355 -7.80 -11.76 -18.87
N GLU A 356 -8.31 -10.57 -18.57
CA GLU A 356 -9.07 -9.74 -19.51
C GLU A 356 -8.15 -9.14 -20.59
N VAL A 357 -6.94 -8.73 -20.20
CA VAL A 357 -5.97 -8.12 -21.10
C VAL A 357 -5.02 -9.16 -21.73
N GLY A 358 -5.17 -10.45 -21.40
CA GLY A 358 -4.41 -11.54 -21.99
C GLY A 358 -2.91 -11.50 -21.65
N LEU A 359 -2.54 -11.07 -20.45
CA LEU A 359 -1.16 -11.03 -19.97
C LEU A 359 -0.89 -12.20 -19.01
N PRO A 360 0.22 -12.95 -19.18
CA PRO A 360 0.55 -14.07 -18.31
C PRO A 360 1.08 -13.65 -16.94
N SER A 361 1.72 -12.49 -16.80
CA SER A 361 2.24 -12.01 -15.52
C SER A 361 2.54 -10.50 -15.52
N TRP A 362 2.81 -9.95 -14.33
CA TRP A 362 3.21 -8.56 -14.14
C TRP A 362 4.55 -8.19 -14.82
N GLN A 363 5.40 -9.19 -15.10
CA GLN A 363 6.65 -9.00 -15.81
C GLN A 363 6.47 -8.91 -17.34
N SER A 364 5.27 -9.16 -17.84
CA SER A 364 4.97 -9.11 -19.27
C SER A 364 5.11 -7.69 -19.81
N ALA A 365 5.64 -7.57 -21.02
CA ALA A 365 5.70 -6.29 -21.71
C ALA A 365 4.30 -5.64 -21.79
N GLY A 366 4.20 -4.40 -21.35
CA GLY A 366 2.95 -3.66 -21.32
C GLY A 366 2.03 -3.95 -20.10
N ALA A 367 2.45 -4.74 -19.11
CA ALA A 367 1.66 -4.96 -17.90
C ALA A 367 1.34 -3.65 -17.20
N VAL A 368 2.33 -2.77 -17.04
CA VAL A 368 2.17 -1.45 -16.43
C VAL A 368 1.11 -0.58 -17.12
N ASP A 369 0.93 -0.74 -18.44
CA ASP A 369 -0.01 0.06 -19.23
C ASP A 369 -1.41 -0.50 -19.29
N ARG A 370 -1.51 -1.82 -19.21
CA ARG A 370 -2.75 -2.54 -19.49
C ARG A 370 -3.46 -3.04 -18.25
N THR A 371 -2.81 -2.95 -17.09
CA THR A 371 -3.41 -3.33 -15.80
C THR A 371 -3.71 -2.11 -14.94
N GLU A 372 -4.57 -2.31 -13.96
CA GLU A 372 -4.99 -1.29 -13.00
C GLU A 372 -3.88 -0.96 -12.00
N TRP A 373 -3.76 0.32 -11.66
CA TRP A 373 -2.81 0.79 -10.63
C TRP A 373 -3.44 0.87 -9.24
N VAL A 374 -4.68 0.45 -9.12
CA VAL A 374 -5.46 0.38 -7.88
C VAL A 374 -6.02 -1.02 -7.70
N ASN A 375 -5.92 -1.57 -6.51
CA ASN A 375 -6.40 -2.90 -6.18
C ASN A 375 -7.93 -2.95 -6.11
N GLN A 376 -8.48 -4.12 -6.49
CA GLN A 376 -9.91 -4.44 -6.41
C GLN A 376 -10.42 -4.34 -4.98
N ILE A 377 -11.65 -3.84 -4.81
CA ILE A 377 -12.37 -3.91 -3.54
C ILE A 377 -12.76 -5.37 -3.29
N ARG A 378 -12.22 -5.95 -2.23
CA ARG A 378 -12.49 -7.31 -1.80
C ARG A 378 -13.55 -7.33 -0.70
N THR A 379 -14.53 -8.17 -0.83
CA THR A 379 -15.53 -8.43 0.20
C THR A 379 -15.26 -9.80 0.83
N VAL A 380 -15.81 -10.07 2.03
CA VAL A 380 -15.62 -11.36 2.71
C VAL A 380 -16.04 -12.54 1.84
N SER A 381 -17.06 -12.35 1.00
CA SER A 381 -17.53 -13.38 0.06
C SER A 381 -16.59 -13.64 -1.13
N THR A 382 -15.67 -12.72 -1.42
CA THR A 382 -14.71 -12.83 -2.52
C THR A 382 -13.30 -13.18 -2.07
N ILE A 383 -13.04 -13.18 -0.75
CA ILE A 383 -11.70 -13.46 -0.22
C ILE A 383 -11.41 -14.97 -0.23
N GLY A 384 -12.33 -15.84 0.21
CA GLY A 384 -12.12 -17.28 0.29
C GLY A 384 -10.72 -17.64 0.80
N ASP A 385 -9.99 -18.49 0.04
CA ASP A 385 -8.57 -18.82 0.27
C ASP A 385 -7.61 -17.85 -0.45
N SER A 386 -8.06 -16.64 -0.79
CA SER A 386 -7.30 -15.63 -1.51
C SER A 386 -6.14 -15.10 -0.67
N PRO A 387 -4.94 -14.90 -1.24
CA PRO A 387 -3.81 -14.26 -0.57
C PRO A 387 -3.98 -12.73 -0.41
N TYR A 388 -5.06 -12.14 -0.96
CA TYR A 388 -5.35 -10.71 -0.83
C TYR A 388 -5.95 -10.39 0.54
N TYR A 389 -5.55 -9.28 1.13
CA TYR A 389 -6.18 -8.73 2.33
C TYR A 389 -7.33 -7.78 1.97
N VAL A 390 -8.39 -7.77 2.79
CA VAL A 390 -9.48 -6.77 2.63
C VAL A 390 -8.94 -5.35 2.76
N GLN A 391 -7.99 -5.16 3.63
CA GLN A 391 -7.31 -3.89 3.90
C GLN A 391 -6.65 -3.30 2.65
N GLU A 392 -6.21 -4.14 1.70
CA GLU A 392 -5.59 -3.72 0.43
C GLU A 392 -6.60 -3.16 -0.59
N SER A 393 -7.91 -3.25 -0.31
CA SER A 393 -8.97 -2.78 -1.22
C SER A 393 -8.86 -1.29 -1.50
N LEU A 394 -8.98 -0.92 -2.78
CA LEU A 394 -8.97 0.47 -3.26
C LEU A 394 -7.66 1.24 -2.95
N HIS A 395 -6.56 0.53 -2.73
CA HIS A 395 -5.25 1.13 -2.51
C HIS A 395 -4.36 1.03 -3.75
N PRO A 396 -3.33 1.89 -3.86
CA PRO A 396 -2.41 1.85 -4.98
C PRO A 396 -1.69 0.50 -5.08
N SER A 397 -1.78 -0.15 -6.23
CA SER A 397 -1.05 -1.37 -6.54
C SER A 397 0.47 -1.11 -6.58
N TYR A 398 1.27 -2.16 -6.80
CA TYR A 398 2.72 -2.02 -7.04
C TYR A 398 3.05 -0.95 -8.09
N TRP A 399 2.32 -0.95 -9.23
CA TRP A 399 2.51 0.08 -10.26
C TRP A 399 2.10 1.46 -9.78
N GLY A 400 1.00 1.58 -9.03
CA GLY A 400 0.55 2.82 -8.42
C GLY A 400 1.58 3.37 -7.42
N GLN A 401 2.13 2.52 -6.55
CA GLN A 401 3.18 2.91 -5.61
C GLN A 401 4.45 3.39 -6.32
N LEU A 402 4.88 2.68 -7.38
CA LEU A 402 6.04 3.10 -8.16
C LEU A 402 5.78 4.39 -8.97
N ALA A 403 4.54 4.63 -9.41
CA ALA A 403 4.14 5.89 -10.04
C ALA A 403 4.26 7.06 -9.05
N MET A 404 3.73 6.90 -7.83
CA MET A 404 3.86 7.88 -6.75
C MET A 404 5.33 8.13 -6.40
N ARG A 405 6.16 7.08 -6.34
CA ARG A 405 7.61 7.18 -6.15
C ARG A 405 8.28 8.01 -7.23
N ASN A 406 7.91 7.83 -8.49
CA ASN A 406 8.46 8.60 -9.60
C ASN A 406 8.08 10.08 -9.49
N CYS A 407 6.82 10.40 -9.12
CA CYS A 407 6.38 11.76 -8.84
C CYS A 407 7.21 12.38 -7.71
N LEU A 408 7.37 11.66 -6.61
CA LEU A 408 8.12 12.16 -5.44
C LEU A 408 9.61 12.39 -5.76
N ARG A 409 10.21 11.54 -6.61
CA ARG A 409 11.59 11.77 -7.10
C ARG A 409 11.69 13.07 -7.90
N GLN A 410 10.68 13.41 -8.70
CA GLN A 410 10.66 14.68 -9.45
C GLN A 410 10.43 15.88 -8.52
N VAL A 411 9.66 15.71 -7.43
CA VAL A 411 9.55 16.71 -6.35
C VAL A 411 10.89 16.92 -5.68
N TRP A 412 11.63 15.85 -5.37
CA TRP A 412 12.98 15.94 -4.77
C TRP A 412 13.96 16.76 -5.59
N ASN A 413 13.88 16.71 -6.92
CA ASN A 413 14.59 17.57 -7.85
C ASN A 413 16.09 17.75 -7.50
N ALA A 414 16.80 16.62 -7.35
CA ALA A 414 18.21 16.59 -7.01
C ALA A 414 18.59 17.41 -5.75
N GLY A 415 17.74 17.44 -4.74
CA GLY A 415 17.97 18.12 -3.46
C GLY A 415 17.47 19.55 -3.40
N SER A 416 16.71 19.99 -4.40
CA SER A 416 16.02 21.30 -4.43
C SER A 416 14.51 21.09 -4.59
N PRO A 417 13.78 20.63 -3.56
CA PRO A 417 12.40 20.22 -3.67
C PRO A 417 11.48 21.32 -4.21
N ARG A 418 10.56 20.92 -5.12
CA ARG A 418 9.60 21.80 -5.76
C ARG A 418 8.17 21.24 -5.66
N SER A 419 7.18 22.12 -5.66
CA SER A 419 5.76 21.75 -5.79
C SER A 419 5.42 21.38 -7.23
N GLY A 420 4.30 20.65 -7.41
CA GLY A 420 3.73 20.38 -8.72
C GLY A 420 2.57 19.38 -8.66
N SER A 421 1.86 19.28 -9.78
CA SER A 421 0.82 18.28 -10.05
C SER A 421 1.41 17.15 -10.87
N CYS A 422 1.14 15.91 -10.46
CA CYS A 422 1.70 14.72 -11.11
C CYS A 422 0.65 14.03 -11.98
N THR A 423 1.06 13.70 -13.21
CA THR A 423 0.20 13.01 -14.19
C THR A 423 0.96 11.87 -14.87
N VAL A 424 0.24 10.95 -15.50
CA VAL A 424 0.83 9.87 -16.30
C VAL A 424 1.61 10.45 -17.47
N GLY A 425 2.89 10.09 -17.56
CA GLY A 425 3.76 10.45 -18.66
C GLY A 425 3.67 9.49 -19.84
N ASN A 426 4.43 9.78 -20.89
CA ASN A 426 4.51 8.95 -22.08
C ASN A 426 5.98 8.69 -22.46
N LEU A 427 6.44 7.47 -22.25
CA LEU A 427 7.76 6.98 -22.71
C LEU A 427 7.64 5.99 -23.88
N GLY A 428 6.65 6.19 -24.76
CA GLY A 428 6.40 5.28 -25.89
C GLY A 428 5.87 3.92 -25.39
N ALA A 429 6.22 2.85 -26.10
CA ALA A 429 5.64 1.51 -25.83
C ALA A 429 6.09 0.88 -24.51
N ALA A 430 7.21 1.27 -23.93
CA ALA A 430 7.73 0.66 -22.71
C ALA A 430 7.13 1.26 -21.43
N ARG A 431 6.78 2.54 -21.45
CA ARG A 431 6.20 3.31 -20.32
C ARG A 431 6.88 3.15 -18.95
N LEU A 432 8.06 2.58 -18.92
CA LEU A 432 8.89 2.45 -17.74
C LEU A 432 10.13 3.34 -17.87
N THR A 433 10.49 3.99 -16.78
CA THR A 433 11.77 4.68 -16.64
C THR A 433 12.92 3.67 -16.56
N PRO A 434 14.19 4.09 -16.68
CA PRO A 434 15.33 3.22 -16.43
C PRO A 434 15.34 2.58 -15.02
N SER A 435 14.62 3.18 -14.07
CA SER A 435 14.44 2.64 -12.70
C SER A 435 13.34 1.59 -12.61
N GLY A 436 12.69 1.21 -13.73
CA GLY A 436 11.60 0.24 -13.73
C GLY A 436 10.26 0.78 -13.21
N GLU A 437 10.11 2.09 -13.09
CA GLU A 437 8.90 2.76 -12.61
C GLU A 437 8.04 3.26 -13.77
N PRO A 438 6.71 3.38 -13.58
CA PRO A 438 5.88 4.06 -14.55
C PRO A 438 6.40 5.47 -14.85
N SER A 439 6.29 5.89 -16.13
CA SER A 439 6.66 7.25 -16.52
C SER A 439 5.61 8.22 -16.01
N MET A 440 6.07 9.18 -15.21
CA MET A 440 5.23 10.26 -14.67
C MET A 440 5.81 11.62 -15.06
N VAL A 441 4.97 12.65 -15.05
CA VAL A 441 5.34 14.03 -15.32
C VAL A 441 4.88 14.92 -14.17
N LEU A 442 5.80 15.65 -13.56
CA LEU A 442 5.50 16.69 -12.57
C LEU A 442 5.39 18.03 -13.30
N GLY A 443 4.17 18.48 -13.54
CA GLY A 443 3.82 19.79 -14.07
C GLY A 443 3.73 20.87 -12.97
N PRO A 444 3.40 22.12 -13.33
CA PRO A 444 3.04 23.16 -12.35
C PRO A 444 1.79 22.73 -11.58
N LEU A 445 1.55 23.33 -10.41
CA LEU A 445 0.26 23.21 -9.71
C LEU A 445 -0.83 23.86 -10.57
N GLU A 446 -1.95 23.19 -10.71
CA GLU A 446 -3.15 23.69 -11.41
C GLU A 446 -4.04 24.50 -10.47
#